data_16d4dfc27af826547c33e56b3996ae7e
#
_entry.id   16d4dfc27af826547c33e56b3996ae7e
#
_cell.length_a   1.000
_cell.length_b   1.000
_cell.length_c   1.000
_cell.angle_alpha   90.00
_cell.angle_beta   90.00
_cell.angle_gamma   90.00
#
_symmetry.space_group_name_H-M   'P 1'
#
loop_
_entity.id
_entity.type
_entity.pdbx_description
1 polymer ?
#
loop_
_entity_poly.entity_id
_entity_poly.type
_entity_poly.pdbx_seq_one_letter_code
_entity_poly.pdbx_strand_id
1 'polypeptide(L)'
;MRSKLGLLMLATVALAGCSYKPHVDLADRGLESVNAPVITRADYVFDAAASGGALAPAERARLDAWFSGLDLGYGDSVFVDAPYADSARHEVAQVAGKYGMILQNGAPVTAGAVAPGTVRVIVSRTRAEVPGCPNWSVPSQPNYNNRSMSNFGCGVNSNLAMQVANPEDLLRGQEGALGSTAAGTKAVILYRTTPPTGSKGLQDVSTKGGK
;
A
#
# COMPACT_ATOMS: atom_id res chain seq x y z
N MET A 1 -57.08 -38.62 22.02
CA MET A 1 -56.17 -37.64 22.66
C MET A 1 -54.68 -37.79 22.24
N ARG A 2 -54.19 -39.00 21.97
CA ARG A 2 -52.78 -39.25 21.60
C ARG A 2 -52.37 -38.63 20.25
N SER A 3 -53.25 -38.58 19.24
CA SER A 3 -52.92 -38.02 17.92
C SER A 3 -52.76 -36.49 17.92
N LYS A 4 -53.50 -35.77 18.74
CA LYS A 4 -53.42 -34.30 18.88
C LYS A 4 -52.15 -33.85 19.59
N LEU A 5 -51.63 -34.69 20.50
CA LEU A 5 -50.39 -34.42 21.21
C LEU A 5 -49.17 -34.57 20.26
N GLY A 6 -49.19 -35.52 19.32
CA GLY A 6 -48.15 -35.70 18.31
C GLY A 6 -48.09 -34.56 17.31
N LEU A 7 -49.24 -34.01 16.91
CA LEU A 7 -49.30 -32.85 16.00
C LEU A 7 -48.77 -31.58 16.65
N LEU A 8 -49.04 -31.39 17.96
CA LEU A 8 -48.51 -30.25 18.72
C LEU A 8 -46.99 -30.31 18.90
N MET A 9 -46.42 -31.51 19.15
CA MET A 9 -44.96 -31.67 19.19
C MET A 9 -44.27 -31.48 17.85
N LEU A 10 -44.88 -31.87 16.73
CA LEU A 10 -44.31 -31.60 15.40
C LEU A 10 -44.31 -30.11 15.06
N ALA A 11 -45.33 -29.37 15.47
CA ALA A 11 -45.42 -27.93 15.26
C ALA A 11 -44.38 -27.15 16.05
N THR A 12 -44.03 -27.57 17.27
CA THR A 12 -42.98 -26.90 18.07
C THR A 12 -41.57 -27.12 17.53
N VAL A 13 -41.29 -28.28 16.90
CA VAL A 13 -39.99 -28.55 16.27
C VAL A 13 -39.81 -27.72 14.99
N ALA A 14 -40.87 -27.45 14.24
CA ALA A 14 -40.81 -26.64 13.04
C ALA A 14 -40.53 -25.14 13.33
N LEU A 15 -40.90 -24.63 14.51
CA LEU A 15 -40.63 -23.24 14.88
C LEU A 15 -39.20 -23.04 15.45
N ALA A 16 -38.48 -24.08 15.83
CA ALA A 16 -37.15 -23.98 16.40
C ALA A 16 -36.05 -23.77 15.32
N GLY A 17 -36.39 -23.86 14.03
CA GLY A 17 -35.44 -23.76 12.90
C GLY A 17 -34.94 -22.35 12.57
N CYS A 18 -35.48 -21.30 13.18
CA CYS A 18 -35.13 -19.92 12.88
C CYS A 18 -34.36 -19.24 14.03
N SER A 19 -33.46 -19.95 14.70
CA SER A 19 -32.59 -19.27 15.65
C SER A 19 -31.43 -18.57 14.89
N TYR A 20 -31.69 -17.37 14.51
CA TYR A 20 -30.63 -16.42 14.08
C TYR A 20 -29.73 -16.17 15.30
N LYS A 21 -28.48 -16.62 15.21
CA LYS A 21 -27.46 -16.22 16.17
C LYS A 21 -26.96 -14.85 15.71
N PRO A 22 -27.24 -13.76 16.44
CA PRO A 22 -26.65 -12.49 16.12
C PRO A 22 -25.13 -12.66 16.25
N HIS A 23 -24.42 -12.42 15.15
CA HIS A 23 -22.98 -12.44 15.18
C HIS A 23 -22.50 -11.19 15.92
N VAL A 24 -21.72 -11.42 16.97
CA VAL A 24 -21.25 -10.38 17.87
C VAL A 24 -20.15 -9.58 17.18
N ASP A 25 -20.36 -8.28 17.13
CA ASP A 25 -19.42 -7.19 17.11
C ASP A 25 -18.21 -7.21 16.16
N LEU A 26 -18.48 -6.82 14.95
CA LEU A 26 -17.61 -5.82 14.34
C LEU A 26 -18.21 -4.46 14.71
N ALA A 27 -17.47 -3.66 15.47
CA ALA A 27 -17.90 -2.33 15.87
C ALA A 27 -18.49 -1.60 14.67
N ASP A 28 -19.63 -0.94 14.88
CA ASP A 28 -20.36 -0.23 13.83
C ASP A 28 -19.51 0.95 13.36
N ARG A 29 -18.59 0.70 12.43
CA ARG A 29 -17.66 1.70 11.85
C ARG A 29 -18.24 2.41 10.63
N GLY A 30 -19.53 2.33 10.43
CA GLY A 30 -20.22 2.91 9.30
C GLY A 30 -19.81 2.26 7.98
N LEU A 31 -19.42 3.06 6.98
CA LEU A 31 -19.00 2.58 5.66
C LEU A 31 -17.51 2.21 5.59
N GLU A 32 -16.75 2.42 6.65
CA GLU A 32 -15.34 2.10 6.68
C GLU A 32 -15.11 0.59 6.80
N SER A 33 -14.18 0.07 6.02
CA SER A 33 -13.76 -1.32 6.10
C SER A 33 -12.85 -1.53 7.30
N VAL A 34 -13.10 -2.60 8.06
CA VAL A 34 -12.16 -3.07 9.09
C VAL A 34 -10.93 -3.74 8.46
N ASN A 35 -11.09 -4.22 7.22
CA ASN A 35 -10.04 -4.86 6.45
C ASN A 35 -9.26 -3.79 5.68
N ALA A 36 -8.42 -3.04 6.38
CA ALA A 36 -7.57 -2.00 5.81
C ALA A 36 -6.16 -2.53 5.53
N PRO A 37 -5.44 -1.95 4.55
CA PRO A 37 -4.05 -2.28 4.32
C PRO A 37 -3.19 -1.94 5.53
N VAL A 38 -2.32 -2.85 5.93
CA VAL A 38 -1.28 -2.66 6.93
C VAL A 38 0.06 -2.63 6.23
N ILE A 39 0.84 -1.61 6.51
CA ILE A 39 2.16 -1.43 5.93
C ILE A 39 3.20 -1.92 6.93
N THR A 40 4.05 -2.84 6.48
CA THR A 40 5.21 -3.31 7.22
C THR A 40 6.48 -2.85 6.52
N ARG A 41 7.50 -2.48 7.30
CA ARG A 41 8.80 -2.08 6.81
C ARG A 41 9.88 -2.90 7.50
N ALA A 42 10.82 -3.40 6.72
CA ALA A 42 12.03 -4.05 7.21
C ALA A 42 13.26 -3.34 6.64
N ASP A 43 14.17 -2.93 7.50
CA ASP A 43 15.43 -2.32 7.12
C ASP A 43 16.57 -3.32 7.33
N TYR A 44 17.27 -3.64 6.25
CA TYR A 44 18.45 -4.50 6.23
C TYR A 44 19.69 -3.62 6.16
N VAL A 45 20.70 -3.90 6.98
CA VAL A 45 21.88 -3.06 7.13
C VAL A 45 23.13 -3.85 6.77
N PHE A 46 24.00 -3.23 5.98
CA PHE A 46 25.31 -3.77 5.63
C PHE A 46 26.38 -2.69 5.82
N ASP A 47 27.34 -2.96 6.69
CA ASP A 47 28.48 -2.07 6.90
C ASP A 47 29.68 -2.56 6.08
N ALA A 48 30.14 -1.70 5.15
CA ALA A 48 31.29 -1.95 4.29
C ALA A 48 32.48 -1.10 4.71
N ALA A 49 33.67 -1.65 4.67
CA ALA A 49 34.90 -0.89 4.89
C ALA A 49 35.17 0.03 3.70
N ALA A 50 35.35 1.33 3.99
CA ALA A 50 35.60 2.39 3.00
C ALA A 50 36.89 3.15 3.37
N SER A 51 38.02 2.46 3.35
CA SER A 51 39.33 3.03 3.66
C SER A 51 39.69 4.11 2.64
N GLY A 52 39.92 5.34 3.11
CA GLY A 52 40.20 6.47 2.21
C GLY A 52 38.99 6.98 1.42
N GLY A 53 37.77 6.65 1.85
CA GLY A 53 36.51 7.13 1.24
C GLY A 53 36.01 6.30 0.04
N ALA A 54 36.70 5.21 -0.31
CA ALA A 54 36.34 4.33 -1.42
C ALA A 54 36.20 2.86 -0.96
N LEU A 55 35.35 2.08 -1.63
CA LEU A 55 35.16 0.66 -1.38
C LEU A 55 36.26 -0.16 -2.07
N ALA A 56 36.95 -1.02 -1.31
CA ALA A 56 37.85 -1.98 -1.90
C ALA A 56 37.12 -2.96 -2.84
N PRO A 57 37.78 -3.54 -3.86
CA PRO A 57 37.15 -4.52 -4.74
C PRO A 57 36.48 -5.69 -4.01
N ALA A 58 37.13 -6.16 -2.92
CA ALA A 58 36.56 -7.22 -2.09
C ALA A 58 35.25 -6.79 -1.40
N GLU A 59 35.17 -5.55 -0.91
CA GLU A 59 33.96 -5.03 -0.28
C GLU A 59 32.82 -4.85 -1.29
N ARG A 60 33.14 -4.43 -2.51
CA ARG A 60 32.14 -4.37 -3.61
C ARG A 60 31.60 -5.76 -3.94
N ALA A 61 32.44 -6.79 -3.97
CA ALA A 61 32.02 -8.16 -4.19
C ALA A 61 31.14 -8.69 -3.03
N ARG A 62 31.49 -8.34 -1.76
CA ARG A 62 30.65 -8.68 -0.60
C ARG A 62 29.29 -7.99 -0.65
N LEU A 63 29.23 -6.71 -1.03
CA LEU A 63 28.02 -5.96 -1.20
C LEU A 63 27.13 -6.54 -2.31
N ASP A 64 27.74 -6.92 -3.44
CA ASP A 64 27.06 -7.57 -4.56
C ASP A 64 26.44 -8.91 -4.13
N ALA A 65 27.21 -9.74 -3.42
CA ALA A 65 26.71 -10.99 -2.87
C ALA A 65 25.56 -10.79 -1.85
N TRP A 66 25.65 -9.74 -1.04
CA TRP A 66 24.59 -9.41 -0.09
C TRP A 66 23.31 -8.94 -0.79
N PHE A 67 23.39 -8.09 -1.81
CA PHE A 67 22.23 -7.69 -2.63
C PHE A 67 21.58 -8.89 -3.33
N SER A 68 22.42 -9.79 -3.87
CA SER A 68 21.92 -11.05 -4.45
C SER A 68 21.23 -11.94 -3.42
N GLY A 69 21.79 -12.04 -2.19
CA GLY A 69 21.20 -12.83 -1.11
C GLY A 69 19.88 -12.25 -0.57
N LEU A 70 19.69 -10.94 -0.68
CA LEU A 70 18.43 -10.27 -0.35
C LEU A 70 17.38 -10.37 -1.48
N ASP A 71 17.75 -10.86 -2.67
CA ASP A 71 16.93 -10.77 -3.87
C ASP A 71 16.48 -9.32 -4.10
N LEU A 72 17.47 -8.41 -4.15
CA LEU A 72 17.24 -6.97 -4.29
C LEU A 72 16.51 -6.68 -5.61
N GLY A 73 15.37 -6.00 -5.53
CA GLY A 73 14.56 -5.74 -6.71
C GLY A 73 13.49 -4.69 -6.50
N TYR A 74 12.51 -4.71 -7.39
CA TYR A 74 11.40 -3.75 -7.39
C TYR A 74 10.66 -3.74 -6.05
N GLY A 75 10.40 -2.53 -5.53
CA GLY A 75 9.77 -2.32 -4.22
C GLY A 75 10.75 -2.13 -3.07
N ASP A 76 12.07 -2.34 -3.31
CA ASP A 76 13.10 -2.02 -2.35
C ASP A 76 13.61 -0.58 -2.55
N SER A 77 14.09 0.04 -1.49
CA SER A 77 14.75 1.33 -1.51
C SER A 77 16.15 1.20 -0.93
N VAL A 78 17.15 1.68 -1.66
CA VAL A 78 18.57 1.60 -1.25
C VAL A 78 19.05 2.96 -0.79
N PHE A 79 19.58 3.01 0.42
CA PHE A 79 20.15 4.22 1.03
C PHE A 79 21.60 4.01 1.40
N VAL A 80 22.36 5.09 1.49
CA VAL A 80 23.73 5.09 1.94
C VAL A 80 23.91 6.16 3.00
N ASP A 81 24.32 5.71 4.19
CA ASP A 81 24.75 6.58 5.27
C ASP A 81 26.29 6.60 5.30
N ALA A 82 26.85 7.66 4.72
CA ALA A 82 28.28 7.84 4.56
C ALA A 82 28.61 9.33 4.58
N PRO A 83 28.66 9.98 5.75
CA PRO A 83 28.79 11.43 5.87
C PRO A 83 30.11 12.00 5.29
N TYR A 84 31.11 11.13 5.04
CA TYR A 84 32.45 11.56 4.60
C TYR A 84 33.00 10.73 3.43
N ALA A 85 32.15 10.04 2.67
CA ALA A 85 32.63 9.06 1.67
C ALA A 85 31.82 9.12 0.37
N ASP A 86 31.87 10.25 -0.34
CA ASP A 86 31.16 10.45 -1.63
C ASP A 86 31.57 9.42 -2.68
N SER A 87 32.85 9.05 -2.72
CA SER A 87 33.36 8.02 -3.64
C SER A 87 32.73 6.66 -3.37
N ALA A 88 32.61 6.27 -2.09
CA ALA A 88 31.96 5.03 -1.71
C ALA A 88 30.47 5.01 -2.08
N ARG A 89 29.78 6.17 -1.96
CA ARG A 89 28.40 6.31 -2.41
C ARG A 89 28.25 6.02 -3.90
N HIS A 90 29.18 6.54 -4.71
CA HIS A 90 29.19 6.28 -6.15
C HIS A 90 29.40 4.79 -6.47
N GLU A 91 30.32 4.13 -5.77
CA GLU A 91 30.58 2.70 -5.95
C GLU A 91 29.41 1.83 -5.51
N VAL A 92 28.76 2.16 -4.39
CA VAL A 92 27.49 1.51 -4.00
C VAL A 92 26.43 1.69 -5.07
N ALA A 93 26.32 2.91 -5.66
CA ALA A 93 25.36 3.17 -6.74
C ALA A 93 25.64 2.30 -7.97
N GLN A 94 26.92 2.08 -8.31
CA GLN A 94 27.28 1.20 -9.43
C GLN A 94 26.87 -0.26 -9.16
N VAL A 95 27.06 -0.76 -7.93
CA VAL A 95 26.64 -2.12 -7.57
C VAL A 95 25.12 -2.24 -7.55
N ALA A 96 24.41 -1.28 -6.93
CA ALA A 96 22.95 -1.26 -6.91
C ALA A 96 22.33 -1.15 -8.31
N GLY A 97 22.99 -0.40 -9.20
CA GLY A 97 22.60 -0.23 -10.61
C GLY A 97 22.52 -1.55 -11.39
N LYS A 98 23.30 -2.57 -11.03
CA LYS A 98 23.21 -3.91 -11.64
C LYS A 98 21.84 -4.55 -11.40
N TYR A 99 21.18 -4.20 -10.30
CA TYR A 99 19.85 -4.65 -9.91
C TYR A 99 18.74 -3.68 -10.34
N GLY A 100 19.07 -2.67 -11.14
CA GLY A 100 18.13 -1.64 -11.57
C GLY A 100 17.76 -0.62 -10.50
N MET A 101 18.50 -0.57 -9.39
CA MET A 101 18.20 0.28 -8.24
C MET A 101 18.96 1.60 -8.30
N ILE A 102 18.28 2.66 -7.87
CA ILE A 102 18.86 4.01 -7.72
C ILE A 102 18.93 4.32 -6.22
N LEU A 103 20.06 4.91 -5.80
CA LEU A 103 20.22 5.32 -4.41
C LEU A 103 19.26 6.46 -4.06
N GLN A 104 18.52 6.27 -2.97
CA GLN A 104 17.64 7.29 -2.41
C GLN A 104 18.42 8.25 -1.48
N ASN A 105 17.87 9.44 -1.29
CA ASN A 105 18.38 10.42 -0.34
C ASN A 105 17.65 10.27 1.01
N GLY A 106 18.28 10.73 2.10
CA GLY A 106 17.66 10.68 3.42
C GLY A 106 17.67 9.28 4.02
N ALA A 107 18.86 8.72 4.26
CA ALA A 107 19.01 7.42 4.89
C ALA A 107 18.19 7.34 6.20
N PRO A 108 17.46 6.24 6.42
CA PRO A 108 16.72 6.04 7.67
C PRO A 108 17.70 5.90 8.85
N VAL A 109 17.22 6.30 10.02
CA VAL A 109 18.00 6.11 11.26
C VAL A 109 18.02 4.63 11.60
N THR A 110 19.22 4.07 11.69
CA THR A 110 19.45 2.67 12.04
C THR A 110 20.11 2.56 13.42
N ALA A 111 20.02 1.38 14.03
CA ALA A 111 20.65 1.12 15.30
C ALA A 111 22.20 1.18 15.22
N GLY A 112 22.82 1.84 16.16
CA GLY A 112 24.28 1.99 16.25
C GLY A 112 24.86 3.06 15.33
N ALA A 113 25.94 3.68 15.76
CA ALA A 113 26.67 4.65 14.97
C ALA A 113 27.47 3.98 13.86
N VAL A 114 27.60 4.65 12.70
CA VAL A 114 28.48 4.20 11.63
C VAL A 114 29.92 4.40 12.08
N ALA A 115 30.74 3.34 12.03
CA ALA A 115 32.13 3.41 12.46
C ALA A 115 32.97 4.28 11.49
N PRO A 116 33.97 5.01 11.97
CA PRO A 116 34.86 5.74 11.09
C PRO A 116 35.52 4.82 10.05
N GLY A 117 35.59 5.26 8.80
CA GLY A 117 36.12 4.46 7.71
C GLY A 117 35.21 3.33 7.22
N THR A 118 33.94 3.35 7.61
CA THR A 118 32.91 2.45 7.08
C THR A 118 31.80 3.25 6.42
N VAL A 119 31.09 2.57 5.53
CA VAL A 119 29.88 3.05 4.88
C VAL A 119 28.74 2.10 5.20
N ARG A 120 27.63 2.63 5.66
CA ARG A 120 26.44 1.85 5.94
C ARG A 120 25.51 1.90 4.73
N VAL A 121 25.23 0.74 4.15
CA VAL A 121 24.24 0.54 3.11
C VAL A 121 22.97 -0.01 3.76
N ILE A 122 21.83 0.61 3.46
CA ILE A 122 20.55 0.24 4.04
C ILE A 122 19.59 -0.09 2.89
N VAL A 123 19.01 -1.28 2.93
CA VAL A 123 17.92 -1.69 2.04
C VAL A 123 16.64 -1.69 2.86
N SER A 124 15.72 -0.81 2.52
CA SER A 124 14.39 -0.76 3.11
C SER A 124 13.40 -1.45 2.20
N ARG A 125 12.73 -2.45 2.74
CA ARG A 125 11.66 -3.19 2.06
C ARG A 125 10.35 -2.90 2.75
N THR A 126 9.42 -2.28 2.02
CA THR A 126 8.04 -2.01 2.47
C THR A 126 7.09 -2.96 1.77
N ARG A 127 6.12 -3.46 2.53
CA ARG A 127 5.04 -4.30 2.01
C ARG A 127 3.71 -3.82 2.57
N ALA A 128 2.68 -3.86 1.74
CA ALA A 128 1.31 -3.67 2.14
C ALA A 128 0.57 -4.98 2.05
N GLU A 129 -0.17 -5.33 3.07
CA GLU A 129 -1.03 -6.51 3.11
C GLU A 129 -2.31 -6.20 3.90
N VAL A 130 -3.36 -6.99 3.67
CA VAL A 130 -4.59 -6.89 4.44
C VAL A 130 -4.71 -8.13 5.30
N PRO A 131 -4.31 -8.05 6.59
CA PRO A 131 -4.32 -9.21 7.47
C PRO A 131 -5.74 -9.78 7.64
N GLY A 132 -5.83 -11.09 7.67
CA GLY A 132 -7.10 -11.78 7.87
C GLY A 132 -8.03 -11.83 6.65
N CYS A 133 -7.59 -11.35 5.50
CA CYS A 133 -8.32 -11.50 4.23
C CYS A 133 -7.84 -12.74 3.44
N PRO A 134 -8.78 -13.44 2.77
CA PRO A 134 -10.23 -13.26 2.78
C PRO A 134 -10.87 -13.75 4.08
N ASN A 135 -11.95 -13.08 4.54
CA ASN A 135 -12.64 -13.43 5.77
C ASN A 135 -14.10 -13.82 5.50
N TRP A 136 -14.38 -15.09 5.48
CA TRP A 136 -15.72 -15.66 5.26
C TRP A 136 -16.37 -16.16 6.56
N SER A 137 -15.93 -15.70 7.72
CA SER A 137 -16.46 -16.13 9.03
C SER A 137 -17.93 -15.76 9.24
N VAL A 138 -18.39 -14.69 8.58
CA VAL A 138 -19.79 -14.25 8.61
C VAL A 138 -20.39 -14.43 7.22
N PRO A 139 -21.45 -15.23 7.08
CA PRO A 139 -22.13 -15.36 5.79
C PRO A 139 -22.78 -14.03 5.39
N SER A 140 -22.85 -13.77 4.09
CA SER A 140 -23.47 -12.55 3.54
C SER A 140 -24.99 -12.51 3.77
N GLN A 141 -25.62 -13.67 3.98
CA GLN A 141 -27.06 -13.80 4.23
C GLN A 141 -27.34 -14.89 5.26
N PRO A 142 -28.33 -14.71 6.15
CA PRO A 142 -29.16 -13.51 6.29
C PRO A 142 -28.43 -12.35 7.00
N ASN A 143 -28.63 -11.11 6.54
CA ASN A 143 -28.07 -9.89 7.16
C ASN A 143 -29.23 -8.91 7.51
N TYR A 144 -30.02 -9.29 8.51
CA TYR A 144 -31.19 -8.48 8.93
C TYR A 144 -30.81 -7.14 9.58
N ASN A 145 -29.55 -7.00 10.00
CA ASN A 145 -29.07 -5.79 10.66
C ASN A 145 -28.41 -4.78 9.71
N ASN A 146 -28.36 -5.09 8.40
CA ASN A 146 -27.70 -4.27 7.39
C ASN A 146 -26.25 -3.85 7.77
N ARG A 147 -25.52 -4.75 8.41
CA ARG A 147 -24.13 -4.52 8.82
C ARG A 147 -23.16 -4.94 7.74
N SER A 148 -21.98 -4.35 7.75
CA SER A 148 -20.87 -4.79 6.90
C SER A 148 -20.50 -6.22 7.19
N MET A 149 -20.26 -7.03 6.16
CA MET A 149 -19.83 -8.42 6.26
C MET A 149 -18.37 -8.50 6.71
N SER A 150 -17.96 -9.65 7.28
CA SER A 150 -16.57 -9.88 7.67
C SER A 150 -15.58 -9.72 6.51
N ASN A 151 -16.00 -10.02 5.28
CA ASN A 151 -15.18 -9.90 4.07
C ASN A 151 -15.31 -8.53 3.39
N PHE A 152 -16.05 -7.57 3.98
CA PHE A 152 -16.21 -6.25 3.38
C PHE A 152 -14.88 -5.52 3.26
N GLY A 153 -14.57 -5.05 2.06
CA GLY A 153 -13.32 -4.37 1.74
C GLY A 153 -12.12 -5.29 1.48
N CYS A 154 -12.17 -6.59 1.82
CA CYS A 154 -11.06 -7.50 1.57
C CYS A 154 -10.59 -7.47 0.10
N GLY A 155 -11.49 -7.63 -0.86
CA GLY A 155 -11.13 -7.68 -2.27
C GLY A 155 -10.52 -6.35 -2.76
N VAL A 156 -11.16 -5.22 -2.44
CA VAL A 156 -10.68 -3.90 -2.89
C VAL A 156 -9.36 -3.56 -2.23
N ASN A 157 -9.26 -3.72 -0.91
CA ASN A 157 -8.08 -3.32 -0.16
C ASN A 157 -6.89 -4.26 -0.39
N SER A 158 -7.12 -5.57 -0.60
CA SER A 158 -6.04 -6.48 -1.01
C SER A 158 -5.52 -6.14 -2.41
N ASN A 159 -6.41 -5.83 -3.36
CA ASN A 159 -5.98 -5.39 -4.68
C ASN A 159 -5.21 -4.06 -4.62
N LEU A 160 -5.67 -3.11 -3.80
CA LEU A 160 -4.94 -1.86 -3.57
C LEU A 160 -3.54 -2.13 -2.99
N ALA A 161 -3.44 -2.96 -1.96
CA ALA A 161 -2.18 -3.32 -1.32
C ALA A 161 -1.20 -3.99 -2.31
N MET A 162 -1.71 -4.81 -3.24
CA MET A 162 -0.88 -5.50 -4.24
C MET A 162 -0.47 -4.61 -5.42
N GLN A 163 -1.26 -3.58 -5.74
CA GLN A 163 -1.04 -2.74 -6.92
C GLN A 163 -0.27 -1.45 -6.62
N VAL A 164 -0.22 -1.02 -5.36
CA VAL A 164 0.51 0.18 -4.99
C VAL A 164 2.01 -0.03 -5.21
N ALA A 165 2.62 0.88 -5.97
CA ALA A 165 4.04 0.80 -6.31
C ALA A 165 4.95 1.05 -5.11
N ASN A 166 4.57 2.00 -4.26
CA ASN A 166 5.26 2.30 -3.01
C ASN A 166 4.25 2.23 -1.85
N PRO A 167 4.28 1.18 -1.01
CA PRO A 167 3.34 1.03 0.10
C PRO A 167 3.33 2.18 1.10
N GLU A 168 4.42 2.94 1.26
CA GLU A 168 4.46 4.11 2.13
C GLU A 168 3.49 5.21 1.67
N ASP A 169 3.16 5.27 0.40
CA ASP A 169 2.22 6.26 -0.16
C ASP A 169 0.78 6.06 0.39
N LEU A 170 0.45 4.87 0.87
CA LEU A 170 -0.82 4.61 1.55
C LEU A 170 -0.91 5.29 2.93
N LEU A 171 0.24 5.61 3.54
CA LEU A 171 0.29 6.28 4.84
C LEU A 171 0.41 7.80 4.72
N ARG A 172 1.20 8.28 3.77
CA ARG A 172 1.59 9.69 3.69
C ARG A 172 1.18 10.39 2.41
N GLY A 173 0.77 9.60 1.39
CA GLY A 173 0.67 10.07 0.02
C GLY A 173 2.06 10.31 -0.59
N GLN A 174 2.10 10.40 -1.90
CA GLN A 174 3.32 10.80 -2.61
C GLN A 174 3.39 12.32 -2.67
N GLU A 175 4.53 12.88 -2.27
CA GLU A 175 4.80 14.28 -2.57
C GLU A 175 4.84 14.43 -4.09
N GLY A 176 3.86 15.13 -4.64
CA GLY A 176 3.85 15.47 -6.06
C GLY A 176 5.15 16.20 -6.39
N ALA A 177 5.76 15.84 -7.51
CA ALA A 177 6.82 16.66 -8.09
C ALA A 177 6.37 18.11 -7.99
N LEU A 178 7.19 18.97 -7.37
CA LEU A 178 6.90 20.38 -7.08
C LEU A 178 6.08 20.96 -8.22
N GLY A 179 4.76 21.00 -8.04
CA GLY A 179 3.87 21.60 -9.02
C GLY A 179 4.35 23.03 -9.19
N SER A 180 4.77 23.41 -10.40
CA SER A 180 5.25 24.76 -10.58
C SER A 180 4.12 25.68 -10.14
N THR A 181 4.40 26.58 -9.21
CA THR A 181 3.45 27.59 -8.71
C THR A 181 2.79 28.31 -9.89
N ALA A 182 3.51 28.48 -10.98
CA ALA A 182 3.03 29.02 -12.25
C ALA A 182 1.93 28.16 -12.89
N ALA A 183 2.07 26.82 -12.89
CA ALA A 183 1.04 25.92 -13.43
C ALA A 183 -0.21 25.92 -12.55
N GLY A 184 -0.07 25.91 -11.22
CA GLY A 184 -1.17 26.04 -10.28
C GLY A 184 -1.92 27.38 -10.41
N THR A 185 -1.19 28.48 -10.50
CA THR A 185 -1.78 29.81 -10.73
C THR A 185 -2.53 29.87 -12.06
N LYS A 186 -1.95 29.33 -13.14
CA LYS A 186 -2.59 29.27 -14.45
C LYS A 186 -3.90 28.45 -14.40
N ALA A 187 -3.90 27.33 -13.72
CA ALA A 187 -5.09 26.49 -13.57
C ALA A 187 -6.21 27.23 -12.81
N VAL A 188 -5.88 27.95 -11.73
CA VAL A 188 -6.85 28.76 -10.97
C VAL A 188 -7.38 29.92 -11.81
N ILE A 189 -6.53 30.62 -12.54
CA ILE A 189 -6.94 31.71 -13.44
C ILE A 189 -7.88 31.17 -14.52
N LEU A 190 -7.51 30.05 -15.15
CA LEU A 190 -8.31 29.42 -16.19
C LEU A 190 -9.70 29.02 -15.64
N TYR A 191 -9.74 28.40 -14.45
CA TYR A 191 -10.99 28.04 -13.81
C TYR A 191 -11.91 29.24 -13.51
N ARG A 192 -11.33 30.37 -13.10
CA ARG A 192 -12.09 31.59 -12.80
C ARG A 192 -12.54 32.37 -14.03
N THR A 193 -11.79 32.29 -15.12
CA THR A 193 -12.05 33.08 -16.35
C THR A 193 -12.82 32.29 -17.40
N THR A 194 -12.77 30.95 -17.36
CA THR A 194 -13.54 30.13 -18.31
C THR A 194 -15.00 30.07 -17.90
N PRO A 195 -15.91 30.45 -18.78
CA PRO A 195 -17.34 30.30 -18.52
C PRO A 195 -17.70 28.85 -18.22
N PRO A 196 -18.68 28.56 -17.33
CA PRO A 196 -19.14 27.21 -17.07
C PRO A 196 -19.54 26.49 -18.36
N THR A 197 -19.26 25.20 -18.46
CA THR A 197 -19.75 24.39 -19.57
C THR A 197 -21.28 24.44 -19.61
N GLY A 198 -21.86 24.81 -20.77
CA GLY A 198 -23.29 25.00 -20.91
C GLY A 198 -23.78 26.46 -20.86
N SER A 199 -22.92 27.43 -20.53
CA SER A 199 -23.30 28.87 -20.56
C SER A 199 -23.73 29.38 -21.95
N LYS A 200 -23.32 28.67 -23.01
CA LYS A 200 -23.74 28.96 -24.41
C LYS A 200 -24.96 28.15 -24.87
N GLY A 201 -25.64 27.45 -23.97
CA GLY A 201 -26.67 26.49 -24.30
C GLY A 201 -26.16 25.20 -24.93
N LEU A 202 -27.06 24.23 -25.10
CA LEU A 202 -26.74 23.01 -25.87
C LEU A 202 -26.73 23.40 -27.35
N GLN A 203 -25.71 23.01 -28.09
CA GLN A 203 -25.74 23.13 -29.54
C GLN A 203 -26.85 22.25 -30.09
N ASP A 204 -27.68 22.82 -30.93
CA ASP A 204 -28.72 22.07 -31.66
C ASP A 204 -28.03 21.00 -32.52
N VAL A 205 -28.12 19.77 -32.09
CA VAL A 205 -27.68 18.62 -32.90
C VAL A 205 -28.79 18.38 -33.90
N SER A 206 -28.58 18.76 -35.18
CA SER A 206 -29.48 18.42 -36.24
C SER A 206 -29.67 16.92 -36.37
N THR A 207 -30.83 16.43 -35.98
CA THR A 207 -31.22 15.01 -36.15
C THR A 207 -31.70 14.70 -37.58
N LYS A 208 -31.57 15.62 -38.52
CA LYS A 208 -31.82 15.33 -39.93
C LYS A 208 -30.69 14.46 -40.46
N GLY A 209 -30.98 13.17 -40.49
CA GLY A 209 -30.11 12.19 -41.13
C GLY A 209 -29.86 12.63 -42.59
N GLY A 210 -28.57 12.70 -42.94
CA GLY A 210 -28.15 12.87 -44.30
C GLY A 210 -28.71 11.73 -45.17
N LYS A 211 -29.26 12.10 -46.30
CA LYS A 211 -29.55 11.17 -47.41
C LYS A 211 -28.26 10.61 -47.96
#